data_f6a4b111fc7be2ef28e51ae0f66b3295
#
_entry.id   f6a4b111fc7be2ef28e51ae0f66b3295
#
_cell.length_a   1.000
_cell.length_b   1.000
_cell.length_c   1.000
_cell.angle_alpha   90.00
_cell.angle_beta   90.00
_cell.angle_gamma   90.00
#
_symmetry.space_group_name_H-M   'P 1'
#
loop_
_entity.id
_entity.type
_entity.pdbx_description
1 polymer ?
#
loop_
_entity_poly.entity_id
_entity_poly.type
_entity_poly.pdbx_seq_one_letter_code
_entity_poly.pdbx_strand_id
1 'polypeptide(L)'
;LYVCAVALVALYFWGVSAGVRGEAWSYFQPLMQRCALAFLLFTVVMFVGVLGEGNPLRTHLMPIRRQLSILACIFACGHIAFYGASYLPRLASAFSGNLAFSLGLAALITALMVVLWVTSAQRVKHAMKAASWKRVQRLAYPFYVLTYVHLALLLMPSAVAGNEVAVLSIAVYSVVMGAYVVLRLRKAAADRLAEPAAAASDLDLEAAPA
;
A
#
# COMPACT_ATOMS: atom_id res chain seq x y z
N LEU A 1 0.60 -15.49 12.44
CA LEU A 1 1.08 -14.49 11.50
C LEU A 1 0.88 -13.06 12.02
N TYR A 2 -0.37 -12.62 12.33
CA TYR A 2 -0.65 -11.28 12.84
C TYR A 2 0.00 -11.01 14.20
N VAL A 3 0.00 -11.98 15.10
CA VAL A 3 0.69 -11.88 16.40
C VAL A 3 2.19 -11.62 16.20
N CYS A 4 2.84 -12.30 15.23
CA CYS A 4 4.24 -12.05 14.93
C CYS A 4 4.47 -10.61 14.41
N ALA A 5 3.57 -10.08 13.57
CA ALA A 5 3.69 -8.71 13.09
C ALA A 5 3.52 -7.68 14.23
N VAL A 6 2.55 -7.89 15.11
CA VAL A 6 2.36 -7.05 16.30
C VAL A 6 3.59 -7.15 17.23
N ALA A 7 4.14 -8.35 17.42
CA ALA A 7 5.35 -8.55 18.21
C ALA A 7 6.57 -7.84 17.61
N LEU A 8 6.72 -7.85 16.29
CA LEU A 8 7.78 -7.08 15.59
C LEU A 8 7.63 -5.58 15.79
N VAL A 9 6.41 -5.05 15.70
CA VAL A 9 6.13 -3.64 15.99
C VAL A 9 6.45 -3.31 17.46
N ALA A 10 6.01 -4.17 18.40
CA ALA A 10 6.32 -3.99 19.82
C ALA A 10 7.83 -4.07 20.10
N LEU A 11 8.54 -5.01 19.48
CA LEU A 11 10.00 -5.13 19.57
C LEU A 11 10.69 -3.87 19.05
N TYR A 12 10.18 -3.30 17.96
CA TYR A 12 10.71 -2.04 17.41
C TYR A 12 10.56 -0.90 18.42
N PHE A 13 9.37 -0.69 19.01
CA PHE A 13 9.16 0.37 20.02
C PHE A 13 10.00 0.15 21.28
N TRP A 14 10.07 -1.10 21.75
CA TRP A 14 10.92 -1.45 22.88
C TRP A 14 12.40 -1.18 22.59
N GLY A 15 12.90 -1.61 21.45
CA GLY A 15 14.30 -1.41 21.07
C GLY A 15 14.68 0.07 20.92
N VAL A 16 13.79 0.89 20.38
CA VAL A 16 13.98 2.34 20.30
C VAL A 16 14.02 2.96 21.70
N SER A 17 13.10 2.59 22.60
CA SER A 17 13.03 3.11 23.96
C SER A 17 14.20 2.64 24.84
N ALA A 18 14.66 1.41 24.64
CA ALA A 18 15.80 0.83 25.34
C ALA A 18 17.16 1.27 24.77
N GLY A 19 17.19 2.03 23.66
CA GLY A 19 18.43 2.47 23.02
C GLY A 19 19.27 1.32 22.46
N VAL A 20 18.61 0.25 21.99
CA VAL A 20 19.29 -0.92 21.40
C VAL A 20 20.16 -0.49 20.24
N ARG A 21 21.39 -1.00 20.20
CA ARG A 21 22.37 -0.75 19.14
C ARG A 21 22.95 -2.10 18.69
N GLY A 22 23.48 -2.13 17.47
CA GLY A 22 24.12 -3.30 16.89
C GLY A 22 23.82 -3.42 15.41
N GLU A 23 24.55 -4.28 14.72
CA GLU A 23 24.45 -4.43 13.27
C GLU A 23 23.04 -4.86 12.82
N ALA A 24 22.47 -5.88 13.42
CA ALA A 24 21.12 -6.34 13.10
C ALA A 24 20.06 -5.24 13.32
N TRP A 25 20.22 -4.43 14.37
CA TRP A 25 19.32 -3.32 14.68
C TRP A 25 19.44 -2.19 13.65
N SER A 26 20.63 -1.93 13.14
CA SER A 26 20.86 -0.89 12.10
C SER A 26 20.13 -1.18 10.79
N TYR A 27 19.83 -2.44 10.48
CA TYR A 27 18.98 -2.83 9.35
C TYR A 27 17.49 -2.87 9.70
N PHE A 28 17.15 -3.42 10.87
CA PHE A 28 15.75 -3.59 11.29
C PHE A 28 15.03 -2.24 11.55
N GLN A 29 15.71 -1.32 12.25
CA GLN A 29 15.12 -0.03 12.60
C GLN A 29 14.66 0.77 11.37
N PRO A 30 15.47 0.98 10.30
CA PRO A 30 15.03 1.70 9.12
C PRO A 30 13.88 1.02 8.36
N LEU A 31 13.84 -0.31 8.33
CA LEU A 31 12.74 -1.05 7.69
C LEU A 31 11.40 -0.76 8.34
N MET A 32 11.36 -0.69 9.67
CA MET A 32 10.17 -0.35 10.44
C MET A 32 9.86 1.14 10.38
N GLN A 33 10.86 1.96 10.64
CA GLN A 33 10.71 3.43 10.73
C GLN A 33 10.29 4.05 9.41
N ARG A 34 10.88 3.62 8.28
CA ARG A 34 10.59 4.16 6.94
C ARG A 34 9.37 3.52 6.28
N CYS A 35 8.60 2.71 7.00
CA CYS A 35 7.44 1.99 6.46
C CYS A 35 7.76 1.03 5.29
N ALA A 36 9.03 0.63 5.12
CA ALA A 36 9.48 -0.12 3.96
C ALA A 36 8.80 -1.49 3.86
N LEU A 37 8.62 -2.19 4.99
CA LEU A 37 7.90 -3.48 5.05
C LEU A 37 6.43 -3.34 4.64
N ALA A 38 5.74 -2.31 5.14
CA ALA A 38 4.35 -2.07 4.77
C ALA A 38 4.24 -1.72 3.28
N PHE A 39 5.12 -0.85 2.76
CA PHE A 39 5.12 -0.49 1.34
C PHE A 39 5.40 -1.71 0.45
N LEU A 40 6.36 -2.56 0.81
CA LEU A 40 6.66 -3.79 0.08
C LEU A 40 5.44 -4.71 0.01
N LEU A 41 4.77 -4.94 1.15
CA LEU A 41 3.57 -5.78 1.21
C LEU A 41 2.41 -5.17 0.40
N PHE A 42 2.17 -3.87 0.50
CA PHE A 42 1.18 -3.19 -0.35
C PHE A 42 1.52 -3.30 -1.83
N THR A 43 2.80 -3.16 -2.19
CA THR A 43 3.27 -3.35 -3.57
C THR A 43 2.94 -4.75 -4.07
N VAL A 44 3.27 -5.80 -3.31
CA VAL A 44 2.91 -7.19 -3.66
C VAL A 44 1.40 -7.33 -3.86
N VAL A 45 0.59 -6.83 -2.92
CA VAL A 45 -0.88 -6.86 -2.99
C VAL A 45 -1.41 -6.17 -4.25
N MET A 46 -0.82 -5.04 -4.63
CA MET A 46 -1.25 -4.28 -5.81
C MET A 46 -0.83 -4.98 -7.12
N PHE A 47 0.41 -5.48 -7.19
CA PHE A 47 0.91 -6.18 -8.37
C PHE A 47 0.17 -7.50 -8.64
N VAL A 48 -0.16 -8.27 -7.62
CA VAL A 48 -0.98 -9.49 -7.75
C VAL A 48 -2.32 -9.19 -8.45
N GLY A 49 -2.90 -8.01 -8.22
CA GLY A 49 -4.16 -7.59 -8.84
C GLY A 49 -4.08 -7.29 -10.34
N VAL A 50 -2.86 -7.04 -10.88
CA VAL A 50 -2.66 -6.72 -12.30
C VAL A 50 -2.09 -7.88 -13.11
N LEU A 51 -1.66 -8.96 -12.47
CA LEU A 51 -1.19 -10.17 -13.14
C LEU A 51 -2.35 -10.89 -13.84
N GLY A 52 -2.08 -11.49 -15.00
CA GLY A 52 -3.02 -12.32 -15.77
C GLY A 52 -3.42 -13.60 -15.02
N GLU A 53 -4.54 -14.21 -15.42
CA GLU A 53 -5.11 -15.39 -14.74
C GLU A 53 -4.20 -16.62 -14.78
N GLY A 54 -3.44 -16.81 -15.86
CA GLY A 54 -2.47 -17.90 -16.00
C GLY A 54 -1.13 -17.69 -15.29
N ASN A 55 -0.93 -16.58 -14.58
CA ASN A 55 0.34 -16.31 -13.92
C ASN A 55 0.47 -17.09 -12.60
N PRO A 56 1.52 -17.92 -12.41
CA PRO A 56 1.70 -18.75 -11.22
C PRO A 56 1.82 -17.92 -9.93
N LEU A 57 2.44 -16.74 -9.97
CA LEU A 57 2.50 -15.85 -8.81
C LEU A 57 1.12 -15.38 -8.38
N ARG A 58 0.24 -15.08 -9.33
CA ARG A 58 -1.15 -14.72 -9.02
C ARG A 58 -1.86 -15.88 -8.33
N THR A 59 -1.76 -17.10 -8.86
CA THR A 59 -2.40 -18.29 -8.30
C THR A 59 -2.01 -18.53 -6.85
N HIS A 60 -0.73 -18.36 -6.51
CA HIS A 60 -0.25 -18.57 -5.13
C HIS A 60 -0.56 -17.39 -4.19
N LEU A 61 -0.51 -16.15 -4.67
CA LEU A 61 -0.64 -14.97 -3.82
C LEU A 61 -2.08 -14.45 -3.68
N MET A 62 -2.98 -14.73 -4.63
CA MET A 62 -4.39 -14.31 -4.52
C MET A 62 -5.11 -14.84 -3.28
N PRO A 63 -4.95 -16.11 -2.86
CA PRO A 63 -5.59 -16.63 -1.66
C PRO A 63 -5.14 -15.92 -0.37
N ILE A 64 -3.88 -15.48 -0.32
CA ILE A 64 -3.27 -14.82 0.86
C ILE A 64 -3.22 -13.29 0.74
N ARG A 65 -3.73 -12.72 -0.35
CA ARG A 65 -3.69 -11.27 -0.62
C ARG A 65 -4.27 -10.44 0.52
N ARG A 66 -5.38 -10.91 1.11
CA ARG A 66 -6.00 -10.25 2.25
C ARG A 66 -5.11 -10.25 3.48
N GLN A 67 -4.46 -11.38 3.78
CA GLN A 67 -3.55 -11.52 4.91
C GLN A 67 -2.35 -10.57 4.76
N LEU A 68 -1.80 -10.48 3.54
CA LEU A 68 -0.70 -9.56 3.22
C LEU A 68 -1.12 -8.09 3.43
N SER A 69 -2.33 -7.71 3.01
CA SER A 69 -2.82 -6.35 3.22
C SER A 69 -3.03 -6.02 4.70
N ILE A 70 -3.53 -6.96 5.52
CA ILE A 70 -3.68 -6.75 6.96
C ILE A 70 -2.31 -6.61 7.64
N LEU A 71 -1.31 -7.44 7.25
CA LEU A 71 0.06 -7.30 7.74
C LEU A 71 0.65 -5.93 7.40
N ALA A 72 0.46 -5.48 6.15
CA ALA A 72 0.88 -4.16 5.73
C ALA A 72 0.25 -3.05 6.58
N CYS A 73 -1.04 -3.15 6.89
CA CYS A 73 -1.73 -2.21 7.78
C CYS A 73 -1.14 -2.22 9.21
N ILE A 74 -0.80 -3.38 9.77
CA ILE A 74 -0.18 -3.47 11.12
C ILE A 74 1.17 -2.74 11.13
N PHE A 75 2.04 -2.97 10.13
CA PHE A 75 3.32 -2.27 10.04
C PHE A 75 3.15 -0.77 9.77
N ALA A 76 2.17 -0.38 8.95
CA ALA A 76 1.85 1.02 8.72
C ALA A 76 1.36 1.72 10.00
N CYS A 77 0.55 1.05 10.83
CA CYS A 77 0.15 1.57 12.15
C CYS A 77 1.36 1.80 13.06
N GLY A 78 2.34 0.89 13.07
CA GLY A 78 3.60 1.07 13.80
C GLY A 78 4.36 2.32 13.34
N HIS A 79 4.48 2.51 12.02
CA HIS A 79 5.09 3.70 11.43
C HIS A 79 4.34 4.99 11.82
N ILE A 80 3.01 4.99 11.70
CA ILE A 80 2.15 6.15 12.04
C ILE A 80 2.29 6.50 13.53
N ALA A 81 2.28 5.51 14.43
CA ALA A 81 2.42 5.73 15.86
C ALA A 81 3.78 6.34 16.21
N PHE A 82 4.87 5.85 15.60
CA PHE A 82 6.22 6.38 15.81
C PHE A 82 6.34 7.85 15.37
N TYR A 83 5.92 8.16 14.15
CA TYR A 83 6.01 9.52 13.63
C TYR A 83 4.96 10.44 14.24
N GLY A 84 3.76 9.94 14.55
CA GLY A 84 2.74 10.69 15.27
C GLY A 84 3.28 11.17 16.62
N ALA A 85 3.87 10.28 17.42
CA ALA A 85 4.49 10.65 18.69
C ALA A 85 5.61 11.68 18.53
N SER A 86 6.39 11.62 17.43
CA SER A 86 7.51 12.51 17.16
C SER A 86 7.11 13.88 16.62
N TYR A 87 6.07 13.95 15.77
CA TYR A 87 5.68 15.16 15.06
C TYR A 87 4.52 15.93 15.70
N LEU A 88 3.57 15.24 16.38
CA LEU A 88 2.43 15.89 17.01
C LEU A 88 2.83 17.05 17.96
N PRO A 89 3.87 16.89 18.82
CA PRO A 89 4.31 18.00 19.69
C PRO A 89 4.89 19.19 18.92
N ARG A 90 5.37 18.95 17.69
CA ARG A 90 6.03 19.96 16.85
C ARG A 90 5.09 20.61 15.83
N LEU A 91 3.84 20.18 15.74
CA LEU A 91 2.88 20.70 14.78
C LEU A 91 2.71 22.22 14.86
N ALA A 92 2.72 22.78 16.06
CA ALA A 92 2.57 24.23 16.27
C ALA A 92 3.76 25.06 15.76
N SER A 93 4.97 24.48 15.71
CA SER A 93 6.22 25.17 15.33
C SER A 93 6.72 24.84 13.94
N ALA A 94 6.29 23.70 13.35
CA ALA A 94 6.84 23.18 12.09
C ALA A 94 5.84 23.27 10.91
N PHE A 95 4.73 23.98 11.06
CA PHE A 95 3.68 24.05 10.05
C PHE A 95 4.05 25.01 8.91
N SER A 96 5.07 24.66 8.13
CA SER A 96 5.39 25.44 6.92
C SER A 96 5.75 24.51 5.75
N GLY A 97 5.23 24.87 4.56
CA GLY A 97 5.67 24.32 3.29
C GLY A 97 5.43 22.81 3.09
N ASN A 98 6.45 22.14 2.61
CA ASN A 98 6.40 20.73 2.19
C ASN A 98 6.01 19.76 3.31
N LEU A 99 6.41 20.02 4.55
CA LEU A 99 6.10 19.16 5.70
C LEU A 99 4.61 19.18 6.03
N ALA A 100 3.98 20.36 6.05
CA ALA A 100 2.54 20.49 6.31
C ALA A 100 1.71 19.75 5.25
N PHE A 101 2.08 19.89 3.97
CA PHE A 101 1.44 19.18 2.87
C PHE A 101 1.61 17.66 3.01
N SER A 102 2.83 17.20 3.32
CA SER A 102 3.12 15.77 3.54
C SER A 102 2.33 15.18 4.70
N LEU A 103 2.16 15.92 5.81
CA LEU A 103 1.36 15.46 6.95
C LEU A 103 -0.13 15.43 6.64
N GLY A 104 -0.66 16.42 5.91
CA GLY A 104 -2.04 16.42 5.42
C GLY A 104 -2.31 15.20 4.51
N LEU A 105 -1.36 14.90 3.62
CA LEU A 105 -1.42 13.73 2.76
C LEU A 105 -1.34 12.42 3.56
N ALA A 106 -0.49 12.35 4.59
CA ALA A 106 -0.41 11.20 5.49
C ALA A 106 -1.74 10.95 6.22
N ALA A 107 -2.43 11.99 6.66
CA ALA A 107 -3.75 11.88 7.27
C ALA A 107 -4.79 11.31 6.29
N LEU A 108 -4.80 11.77 5.04
CA LEU A 108 -5.66 11.25 3.99
C LEU A 108 -5.37 9.78 3.68
N ILE A 109 -4.09 9.42 3.52
CA ILE A 109 -3.66 8.03 3.28
C ILE A 109 -4.08 7.14 4.44
N THR A 110 -3.92 7.61 5.69
CA THR A 110 -4.35 6.88 6.89
C THR A 110 -5.86 6.65 6.88
N ALA A 111 -6.66 7.66 6.57
CA ALA A 111 -8.10 7.52 6.45
C ALA A 111 -8.51 6.49 5.38
N LEU A 112 -7.90 6.54 4.19
CA LEU A 112 -8.11 5.55 3.13
C LEU A 112 -7.70 4.14 3.57
N MET A 113 -6.57 3.99 4.28
CA MET A 113 -6.10 2.72 4.82
C MET A 113 -7.11 2.14 5.81
N VAL A 114 -7.63 2.94 6.73
CA VAL A 114 -8.64 2.50 7.71
C VAL A 114 -9.91 2.03 7.00
N VAL A 115 -10.42 2.79 6.02
CA VAL A 115 -11.60 2.40 5.23
C VAL A 115 -11.37 1.07 4.52
N LEU A 116 -10.23 0.90 3.85
CA LEU A 116 -9.87 -0.33 3.15
C LEU A 116 -9.71 -1.51 4.12
N TRP A 117 -9.09 -1.29 5.28
CA TRP A 117 -8.89 -2.32 6.30
C TRP A 117 -10.22 -2.78 6.89
N VAL A 118 -11.07 -1.85 7.35
CA VAL A 118 -12.39 -2.16 7.92
C VAL A 118 -13.26 -2.91 6.91
N THR A 119 -13.30 -2.46 5.65
CA THR A 119 -14.11 -3.11 4.59
C THR A 119 -13.51 -4.43 4.10
N SER A 120 -12.27 -4.75 4.46
CA SER A 120 -11.66 -6.06 4.25
C SER A 120 -12.03 -7.08 5.32
N ALA A 121 -12.60 -6.66 6.47
CA ALA A 121 -13.09 -7.57 7.49
C ALA A 121 -14.27 -8.41 6.95
N GLN A 122 -14.26 -9.74 7.23
CA GLN A 122 -15.29 -10.67 6.70
C GLN A 122 -16.71 -10.21 7.05
N ARG A 123 -16.94 -9.80 8.32
CA ARG A 123 -18.27 -9.34 8.76
C ARG A 123 -18.77 -8.15 7.93
N VAL A 124 -17.91 -7.16 7.68
CA VAL A 124 -18.26 -5.96 6.91
C VAL A 124 -18.47 -6.32 5.45
N LYS A 125 -17.58 -7.14 4.85
CA LYS A 125 -17.73 -7.61 3.47
C LYS A 125 -19.05 -8.32 3.25
N HIS A 126 -19.48 -9.21 4.16
CA HIS A 126 -20.76 -9.93 4.04
C HIS A 126 -21.99 -9.05 4.26
N ALA A 127 -21.87 -7.96 5.03
CA ALA A 127 -22.94 -6.98 5.24
C ALA A 127 -23.10 -6.00 4.06
N MET A 128 -22.12 -5.88 3.18
CA MET A 128 -22.13 -4.95 2.04
C MET A 128 -22.65 -5.63 0.76
N LYS A 129 -23.37 -4.86 -0.07
CA LYS A 129 -23.68 -5.27 -1.46
C LYS A 129 -22.35 -5.41 -2.24
N ALA A 130 -22.21 -6.47 -3.05
CA ALA A 130 -20.98 -6.76 -3.78
C ALA A 130 -20.48 -5.58 -4.65
N ALA A 131 -21.40 -4.89 -5.33
CA ALA A 131 -21.07 -3.72 -6.14
C ALA A 131 -20.51 -2.55 -5.30
N SER A 132 -21.10 -2.28 -4.13
CA SER A 132 -20.63 -1.24 -3.21
C SER A 132 -19.27 -1.60 -2.62
N TRP A 133 -19.10 -2.87 -2.21
CA TRP A 133 -17.81 -3.35 -1.72
C TRP A 133 -16.71 -3.23 -2.78
N LYS A 134 -16.96 -3.64 -4.03
CA LYS A 134 -16.01 -3.48 -5.14
C LYS A 134 -15.64 -2.01 -5.38
N ARG A 135 -16.62 -1.10 -5.27
CA ARG A 135 -16.38 0.35 -5.44
C ARG A 135 -15.45 0.90 -4.35
N VAL A 136 -15.67 0.53 -3.09
CA VAL A 136 -14.80 0.94 -1.97
C VAL A 136 -13.40 0.35 -2.13
N GLN A 137 -13.27 -0.93 -2.52
CA GLN A 137 -11.96 -1.55 -2.72
C GLN A 137 -11.14 -0.90 -3.86
N ARG A 138 -11.78 -0.19 -4.80
CA ARG A 138 -11.06 0.61 -5.81
C ARG A 138 -10.29 1.79 -5.22
N LEU A 139 -10.62 2.23 -4.00
CA LEU A 139 -9.83 3.24 -3.27
C LEU A 139 -8.39 2.79 -2.98
N ALA A 140 -8.09 1.50 -3.13
CA ALA A 140 -6.72 0.99 -3.06
C ALA A 140 -5.81 1.61 -4.15
N TYR A 141 -6.36 2.02 -5.29
CA TYR A 141 -5.57 2.65 -6.35
C TYR A 141 -5.07 4.05 -5.95
N PRO A 142 -5.95 5.01 -5.61
CA PRO A 142 -5.49 6.30 -5.12
C PRO A 142 -4.67 6.17 -3.84
N PHE A 143 -5.03 5.28 -2.90
CA PHE A 143 -4.23 5.01 -1.71
C PHE A 143 -2.77 4.70 -2.06
N TYR A 144 -2.52 3.79 -3.01
CA TYR A 144 -1.16 3.37 -3.37
C TYR A 144 -0.37 4.49 -4.07
N VAL A 145 -1.01 5.24 -4.97
CA VAL A 145 -0.39 6.40 -5.63
C VAL A 145 -0.06 7.50 -4.63
N LEU A 146 -0.98 7.83 -3.74
CA LEU A 146 -0.78 8.86 -2.71
C LEU A 146 0.32 8.47 -1.72
N THR A 147 0.47 7.17 -1.42
CA THR A 147 1.58 6.66 -0.59
C THR A 147 2.93 6.93 -1.25
N TYR A 148 3.04 6.72 -2.58
CA TYR A 148 4.25 7.08 -3.33
C TYR A 148 4.50 8.59 -3.31
N VAL A 149 3.47 9.41 -3.54
CA VAL A 149 3.60 10.88 -3.51
C VAL A 149 4.07 11.37 -2.14
N HIS A 150 3.49 10.84 -1.06
CA HIS A 150 3.90 11.15 0.31
C HIS A 150 5.38 10.84 0.55
N LEU A 151 5.82 9.66 0.13
CA LEU A 151 7.22 9.24 0.25
C LEU A 151 8.15 10.14 -0.57
N ALA A 152 7.78 10.45 -1.82
CA ALA A 152 8.57 11.32 -2.68
C ALA A 152 8.71 12.74 -2.08
N LEU A 153 7.64 13.31 -1.55
CA LEU A 153 7.66 14.62 -0.89
C LEU A 153 8.61 14.67 0.32
N LEU A 154 8.65 13.59 1.11
CA LEU A 154 9.54 13.51 2.28
C LEU A 154 11.01 13.31 1.90
N LEU A 155 11.28 12.58 0.83
CA LEU A 155 12.65 12.31 0.36
C LEU A 155 13.22 13.45 -0.51
N MET A 156 12.37 14.21 -1.20
CA MET A 156 12.78 15.24 -2.16
C MET A 156 13.75 16.27 -1.58
N PRO A 157 13.53 16.85 -0.39
CA PRO A 157 14.46 17.84 0.17
C PRO A 157 15.88 17.26 0.37
N SER A 158 15.96 16.01 0.84
CA SER A 158 17.25 15.34 1.04
C SER A 158 17.91 14.97 -0.29
N ALA A 159 17.13 14.58 -1.30
CA ALA A 159 17.66 14.27 -2.63
C ALA A 159 18.21 15.52 -3.32
N VAL A 160 17.50 16.66 -3.23
CA VAL A 160 17.97 17.95 -3.77
C VAL A 160 19.23 18.44 -3.05
N ALA A 161 19.37 18.12 -1.75
CA ALA A 161 20.59 18.39 -0.98
C ALA A 161 21.76 17.45 -1.29
N GLY A 162 21.63 16.56 -2.29
CA GLY A 162 22.70 15.66 -2.75
C GLY A 162 22.82 14.34 -1.97
N ASN A 163 21.82 13.96 -1.17
CA ASN A 163 21.84 12.66 -0.48
C ASN A 163 21.60 11.53 -1.48
N GLU A 164 22.62 10.77 -1.81
CA GLU A 164 22.58 9.68 -2.78
C GLU A 164 21.55 8.60 -2.42
N VAL A 165 21.40 8.27 -1.13
CA VAL A 165 20.43 7.26 -0.67
C VAL A 165 19.00 7.74 -0.92
N ALA A 166 18.73 9.03 -0.73
CA ALA A 166 17.42 9.61 -1.03
C ALA A 166 17.13 9.61 -2.53
N VAL A 167 18.10 9.98 -3.36
CA VAL A 167 18.00 9.94 -4.84
C VAL A 167 17.72 8.52 -5.32
N LEU A 168 18.53 7.55 -4.87
CA LEU A 168 18.35 6.13 -5.24
C LEU A 168 16.98 5.61 -4.78
N SER A 169 16.55 5.97 -3.57
CA SER A 169 15.25 5.56 -3.05
C SER A 169 14.11 6.09 -3.93
N ILE A 170 14.11 7.39 -4.27
CA ILE A 170 13.11 7.98 -5.17
C ILE A 170 13.13 7.26 -6.52
N ALA A 171 14.30 7.01 -7.10
CA ALA A 171 14.44 6.32 -8.38
C ALA A 171 13.81 4.92 -8.34
N VAL A 172 14.14 4.11 -7.34
CA VAL A 172 13.59 2.75 -7.17
C VAL A 172 12.08 2.79 -7.00
N TYR A 173 11.55 3.64 -6.12
CA TYR A 173 10.10 3.75 -5.91
C TYR A 173 9.38 4.27 -7.15
N SER A 174 9.98 5.17 -7.93
CA SER A 174 9.43 5.68 -9.18
C SER A 174 9.36 4.59 -10.24
N VAL A 175 10.39 3.74 -10.36
CA VAL A 175 10.41 2.59 -11.28
C VAL A 175 9.30 1.60 -10.89
N VAL A 176 9.18 1.26 -9.61
CA VAL A 176 8.13 0.34 -9.11
C VAL A 176 6.74 0.91 -9.40
N MET A 177 6.51 2.19 -9.10
CA MET A 177 5.24 2.84 -9.35
C MET A 177 4.93 2.94 -10.84
N GLY A 178 5.90 3.33 -11.66
CA GLY A 178 5.76 3.39 -13.12
C GLY A 178 5.40 2.03 -13.72
N ALA A 179 6.10 0.98 -13.31
CA ALA A 179 5.79 -0.39 -13.73
C ALA A 179 4.35 -0.79 -13.33
N TYR A 180 3.95 -0.48 -12.11
CA TYR A 180 2.58 -0.75 -11.65
C TYR A 180 1.54 -0.01 -12.51
N VAL A 181 1.72 1.29 -12.76
CA VAL A 181 0.79 2.09 -13.57
C VAL A 181 0.67 1.53 -14.98
N VAL A 182 1.80 1.21 -15.62
CA VAL A 182 1.81 0.62 -16.98
C VAL A 182 1.06 -0.71 -17.00
N LEU A 183 1.33 -1.62 -16.07
CA LEU A 183 0.65 -2.91 -16.00
C LEU A 183 -0.85 -2.74 -15.72
N ARG A 184 -1.23 -1.80 -14.86
CA ARG A 184 -2.63 -1.52 -14.55
C ARG A 184 -3.41 -0.97 -15.74
N LEU A 185 -2.78 -0.05 -16.51
CA LEU A 185 -3.38 0.50 -17.72
C LEU A 185 -3.52 -0.57 -18.80
N ARG A 186 -2.49 -1.41 -19.01
CA ARG A 186 -2.56 -2.55 -19.94
C ARG A 186 -3.69 -3.51 -19.58
N LYS A 187 -3.81 -3.86 -18.29
CA LYS A 187 -4.90 -4.71 -17.83
C LYS A 187 -6.26 -4.05 -18.06
N ALA A 188 -6.42 -2.77 -17.74
CA ALA A 188 -7.67 -2.07 -17.94
C ALA A 188 -8.06 -1.98 -19.43
N ALA A 189 -7.09 -1.83 -20.34
CA ALA A 189 -7.32 -1.86 -21.78
C ALA A 189 -7.74 -3.27 -22.24
N ALA A 190 -7.07 -4.32 -21.78
CA ALA A 190 -7.43 -5.70 -22.10
C ALA A 190 -8.84 -6.07 -21.59
N ASP A 191 -9.18 -5.69 -20.36
CA ASP A 191 -10.50 -5.95 -19.77
C ASP A 191 -11.62 -5.27 -20.60
N ARG A 192 -11.39 -4.04 -21.10
CA ARG A 192 -12.35 -3.32 -21.97
C ARG A 192 -12.54 -3.98 -23.34
N LEU A 193 -11.49 -4.58 -23.90
CA LEU A 193 -11.56 -5.27 -25.20
C LEU A 193 -12.26 -6.64 -25.07
N ALA A 194 -12.14 -7.29 -23.91
CA ALA A 194 -12.76 -8.59 -23.65
C ALA A 194 -14.27 -8.50 -23.34
N GLU A 195 -14.74 -7.38 -22.80
CA GLU A 195 -16.14 -7.20 -22.38
C GLU A 195 -17.16 -7.34 -23.54
N PRO A 196 -16.96 -6.74 -24.73
CA PRO A 196 -17.85 -6.93 -25.88
C PRO A 196 -17.87 -8.36 -26.42
N ALA A 197 -16.72 -9.05 -26.41
CA ALA A 197 -16.62 -10.42 -26.88
C ALA A 197 -17.36 -11.41 -25.97
N ALA A 198 -17.31 -11.21 -24.66
CA ALA A 198 -18.08 -12.01 -23.69
C ALA A 198 -19.59 -11.81 -23.85
N ALA A 199 -20.04 -10.55 -24.01
CA ALA A 199 -21.44 -10.24 -24.25
C ALA A 199 -22.00 -10.85 -25.56
N ALA A 200 -21.20 -10.87 -26.62
CA ALA A 200 -21.58 -11.52 -27.88
C ALA A 200 -21.71 -13.06 -27.74
N SER A 201 -20.77 -13.68 -27.01
CA SER A 201 -20.80 -15.13 -26.75
C SER A 201 -22.00 -15.55 -25.92
N ASP A 202 -22.42 -14.75 -24.94
CA ASP A 202 -23.62 -15.05 -24.13
C ASP A 202 -24.91 -14.96 -24.97
N LEU A 203 -24.99 -14.01 -25.91
CA LEU A 203 -26.13 -13.88 -26.84
C LEU A 203 -26.23 -15.07 -27.81
N ASP A 204 -25.08 -15.58 -28.31
CA ASP A 204 -25.04 -16.73 -29.20
C ASP A 204 -25.44 -18.03 -28.47
N LEU A 205 -25.11 -18.16 -27.18
CA LEU A 205 -25.53 -19.31 -26.35
C LEU A 205 -27.03 -19.28 -26.05
N GLU A 206 -27.64 -18.10 -25.91
CA GLU A 206 -29.08 -17.92 -25.64
C GLU A 206 -29.94 -18.15 -26.92
N ALA A 207 -29.33 -17.93 -28.09
CA ALA A 207 -29.97 -18.11 -29.40
C ALA A 207 -29.87 -19.52 -29.97
N ALA A 208 -29.13 -20.43 -29.33
CA ALA A 208 -28.99 -21.82 -29.80
C ALA A 208 -30.30 -22.61 -29.55
N PRO A 209 -30.92 -23.19 -30.61
CA PRO A 209 -32.17 -23.99 -30.47
C PRO A 209 -31.90 -25.23 -29.64
N ALA A 210 -32.85 -25.58 -28.75
CA ALA A 210 -32.84 -26.77 -27.91
C ALA A 210 -33.07 -28.06 -28.72
#